data_d69c08cced8aa68da321050e5954197c
#
_entry.id   d69c08cced8aa68da321050e5954197c
#
_cell.length_a   1.000
_cell.length_b   1.000
_cell.length_c   1.000
_cell.angle_alpha   90.00
_cell.angle_beta   90.00
_cell.angle_gamma   90.00
#
_symmetry.space_group_name_H-M   'P 1'
#
loop_
_entity.id
_entity.type
_entity.pdbx_description
1 polymer ?
#
loop_
_entity_poly.entity_id
_entity_poly.type
_entity_poly.pdbx_seq_one_letter_code
_entity_poly.pdbx_strand_id
1 'polypeptide(L)'
;GLGKTIEIISFLLYIKEPYPNLQTSTLIICPTSVLFNWKRELQKFAPNLDTVIHHGSDRISEPTELRGFLKPHRVILTTFGTIRNDIDLFQPVTFNGVIVDEVQNIKNISSQQTQAVMKLQGAYRMGLSGTPIENKLMELWTIFKFLNPGLLGTQKQFKTKYVIPIERFQDRDSIQNLKRVINPFILRREKTDENIIQDLPEKNEIKLFIELSDEQKKLYQESVNQVMDLMNNQKIDERQKRGSVLGLLMKLKQICNHPIQFSDQKVPELKNPQEIKKFTNKSQKLKRLVELIDEVLTKKEKALIFTQFRKTGKMIKRVLEHYYGINVLYFHGGVPEHKRKYIVDEFQSKTLDSAPILVLSLKAGGTGLNLTRGTTVFHYDRWWNPAVEAQATDRAYRIGQTEPVNVYKFVTVETIEEKIDNLLEEKKELADQIIPGGGESWISDLSQQKLKELFAL
;
A
#
# COMPACT_ATOMS: atom_id res chain seq x y z
N GLY A 1 10.63 -6.18 -0.78
CA GLY A 1 11.97 -6.33 -0.42
C GLY A 1 12.64 -7.69 -0.63
N LEU A 2 11.90 -8.80 -0.92
CA LEU A 2 12.48 -10.17 -1.06
C LEU A 2 12.88 -10.54 -2.50
N GLY A 3 13.15 -9.58 -3.38
CA GLY A 3 13.71 -9.85 -4.70
C GLY A 3 12.72 -10.32 -5.78
N LYS A 4 11.41 -10.14 -5.64
CA LYS A 4 10.41 -10.56 -6.64
C LYS A 4 10.77 -10.19 -8.08
N THR A 5 11.20 -8.96 -8.31
CA THR A 5 11.59 -8.47 -9.65
C THR A 5 12.79 -9.25 -10.18
N ILE A 6 13.82 -9.47 -9.35
CA ILE A 6 15.04 -10.22 -9.75
C ILE A 6 14.71 -11.69 -10.03
N GLU A 7 13.82 -12.30 -9.26
CA GLU A 7 13.36 -13.67 -9.50
C GLU A 7 12.67 -13.81 -10.86
N ILE A 8 11.80 -12.87 -11.20
CA ILE A 8 11.17 -12.84 -12.52
C ILE A 8 12.20 -12.60 -13.62
N ILE A 9 13.14 -11.69 -13.44
CA ILE A 9 14.21 -11.47 -14.41
C ILE A 9 15.03 -12.74 -14.62
N SER A 10 15.39 -13.43 -13.53
CA SER A 10 16.11 -14.73 -13.60
C SER A 10 15.29 -15.81 -14.31
N PHE A 11 13.99 -15.87 -14.03
CA PHE A 11 13.09 -16.78 -14.71
C PHE A 11 13.01 -16.48 -16.23
N LEU A 12 12.91 -15.21 -16.62
CA LEU A 12 12.88 -14.81 -18.02
C LEU A 12 14.17 -15.17 -18.77
N LEU A 13 15.32 -15.04 -18.10
CA LEU A 13 16.61 -15.49 -18.64
C LEU A 13 16.66 -17.01 -18.76
N TYR A 14 16.21 -17.72 -17.71
CA TYR A 14 16.19 -19.18 -17.70
C TYR A 14 15.34 -19.76 -18.84
N ILE A 15 14.13 -19.26 -19.08
CA ILE A 15 13.27 -19.77 -20.16
C ILE A 15 13.79 -19.44 -21.57
N LYS A 16 14.65 -18.41 -21.70
CA LYS A 16 15.25 -18.07 -23.00
C LYS A 16 16.23 -19.11 -23.50
N GLU A 17 16.97 -19.78 -22.60
CA GLU A 17 17.99 -20.78 -22.95
C GLU A 17 17.39 -22.07 -23.52
N PRO A 18 16.48 -22.79 -22.78
CA PRO A 18 15.93 -24.07 -23.27
C PRO A 18 14.86 -23.91 -24.36
N TYR A 19 14.29 -22.69 -24.52
CA TYR A 19 13.22 -22.45 -25.49
C TYR A 19 13.57 -21.31 -26.46
N PRO A 20 14.66 -21.41 -27.25
CA PRO A 20 15.10 -20.35 -28.17
C PRO A 20 14.05 -20.02 -29.25
N ASN A 21 13.14 -20.95 -29.52
CA ASN A 21 12.10 -20.82 -30.55
C ASN A 21 10.78 -20.20 -30.05
N LEU A 22 10.72 -19.65 -28.84
CA LEU A 22 9.56 -18.91 -28.39
C LEU A 22 9.31 -17.71 -29.31
N GLN A 23 8.19 -17.74 -30.02
CA GLN A 23 7.91 -16.77 -31.09
C GLN A 23 7.20 -15.50 -30.60
N THR A 24 6.86 -15.41 -29.32
CA THR A 24 6.07 -14.30 -28.80
C THR A 24 6.75 -13.59 -27.63
N SER A 25 6.22 -12.43 -27.29
CA SER A 25 6.71 -11.58 -26.20
C SER A 25 6.13 -12.01 -24.84
N THR A 26 6.78 -11.64 -23.76
CA THR A 26 6.23 -11.70 -22.39
C THR A 26 5.68 -10.32 -22.01
N LEU A 27 4.46 -10.28 -21.52
CA LEU A 27 3.81 -9.06 -21.04
C LEU A 27 3.91 -8.95 -19.52
N ILE A 28 4.46 -7.84 -19.02
CA ILE A 28 4.49 -7.51 -17.60
C ILE A 28 3.60 -6.29 -17.35
N ILE A 29 2.58 -6.48 -16.53
CA ILE A 29 1.62 -5.45 -16.13
C ILE A 29 1.95 -5.02 -14.71
N CYS A 30 2.22 -3.75 -14.50
CA CYS A 30 2.58 -3.23 -13.19
C CYS A 30 1.91 -1.87 -12.90
N PRO A 31 1.88 -1.42 -11.63
CA PRO A 31 1.50 -0.03 -11.33
C PRO A 31 2.40 0.97 -12.05
N THR A 32 1.82 2.09 -12.50
CA THR A 32 2.57 3.16 -13.20
C THR A 32 3.82 3.61 -12.44
N SER A 33 3.73 3.65 -11.13
CA SER A 33 4.81 4.10 -10.25
C SER A 33 6.06 3.21 -10.23
N VAL A 34 5.94 1.94 -10.64
CA VAL A 34 7.07 1.00 -10.68
C VAL A 34 7.51 0.65 -12.10
N LEU A 35 6.83 1.16 -13.11
CA LEU A 35 7.08 0.85 -14.53
C LEU A 35 8.55 1.12 -14.92
N PHE A 36 9.06 2.31 -14.59
CA PHE A 36 10.44 2.67 -14.90
C PHE A 36 11.46 1.97 -14.00
N ASN A 37 11.07 1.56 -12.80
CA ASN A 37 11.92 0.73 -11.95
C ASN A 37 12.11 -0.65 -12.58
N TRP A 38 11.05 -1.27 -13.09
CA TRP A 38 11.12 -2.52 -13.87
C TRP A 38 12.08 -2.39 -15.04
N LYS A 39 11.96 -1.32 -15.85
CA LYS A 39 12.87 -1.07 -16.97
C LYS A 39 14.33 -0.98 -16.53
N ARG A 40 14.60 -0.22 -15.47
CA ARG A 40 15.95 -0.04 -14.94
C ARG A 40 16.55 -1.34 -14.40
N GLU A 41 15.76 -2.15 -13.71
CA GLU A 41 16.21 -3.45 -13.18
C GLU A 41 16.48 -4.45 -14.31
N LEU A 42 15.61 -4.51 -15.32
CA LEU A 42 15.84 -5.32 -16.53
C LEU A 42 17.12 -4.89 -17.26
N GLN A 43 17.33 -3.60 -17.47
CA GLN A 43 18.56 -3.09 -18.08
C GLN A 43 19.82 -3.42 -17.26
N LYS A 44 19.72 -3.41 -15.94
CA LYS A 44 20.85 -3.70 -15.04
C LYS A 44 21.19 -5.18 -14.98
N PHE A 45 20.20 -6.06 -14.84
CA PHE A 45 20.40 -7.48 -14.55
C PHE A 45 20.21 -8.40 -15.77
N ALA A 46 19.56 -7.91 -16.83
CA ALA A 46 19.31 -8.65 -18.06
C ALA A 46 19.42 -7.73 -19.30
N PRO A 47 20.61 -7.08 -19.53
CA PRO A 47 20.77 -6.12 -20.63
C PRO A 47 20.50 -6.74 -22.01
N ASN A 48 20.64 -8.05 -22.14
CA ASN A 48 20.42 -8.81 -23.38
C ASN A 48 18.94 -9.17 -23.64
N LEU A 49 18.02 -8.83 -22.73
CA LEU A 49 16.57 -8.96 -22.98
C LEU A 49 16.05 -7.68 -23.64
N ASP A 50 15.51 -7.85 -24.85
CA ASP A 50 14.84 -6.75 -25.56
C ASP A 50 13.62 -6.29 -24.74
N THR A 51 13.66 -5.06 -24.22
CA THR A 51 12.65 -4.53 -23.31
C THR A 51 12.05 -3.24 -23.85
N VAL A 52 10.73 -3.22 -24.02
CA VAL A 52 9.99 -2.03 -24.48
C VAL A 52 8.93 -1.62 -23.47
N ILE A 53 8.62 -0.34 -23.41
CA ILE A 53 7.51 0.20 -22.63
C ILE A 53 6.34 0.51 -23.56
N HIS A 54 5.18 -0.06 -23.25
CA HIS A 54 3.89 0.29 -23.86
C HIS A 54 3.10 1.16 -22.88
N HIS A 55 3.38 2.46 -22.86
CA HIS A 55 2.75 3.43 -21.97
C HIS A 55 2.99 4.87 -22.47
N GLY A 56 2.07 5.78 -22.17
CA GLY A 56 2.17 7.19 -22.60
C GLY A 56 1.58 7.48 -23.97
N SER A 57 1.92 8.63 -24.55
CA SER A 57 1.44 9.08 -25.87
C SER A 57 2.03 8.29 -27.03
N ASP A 58 3.25 7.80 -26.88
CA ASP A 58 4.04 7.19 -27.95
C ASP A 58 3.87 5.66 -28.03
N ARG A 59 2.87 5.13 -27.31
CA ARG A 59 2.54 3.71 -27.37
C ARG A 59 1.85 3.37 -28.68
N ILE A 60 2.02 2.15 -29.17
CA ILE A 60 1.28 1.68 -30.34
C ILE A 60 -0.23 1.76 -30.12
N SER A 61 -0.96 2.16 -31.13
CA SER A 61 -2.43 2.26 -31.09
C SER A 61 -3.11 1.45 -32.20
N GLU A 62 -2.38 1.11 -33.25
CA GLU A 62 -2.91 0.45 -34.43
C GLU A 62 -2.53 -1.04 -34.50
N PRO A 63 -3.45 -1.94 -34.86
CA PRO A 63 -3.17 -3.36 -35.05
C PRO A 63 -2.06 -3.66 -36.05
N THR A 64 -1.86 -2.80 -37.04
CA THR A 64 -0.81 -2.92 -38.03
C THR A 64 0.60 -2.82 -37.47
N GLU A 65 0.78 -2.04 -36.42
CA GLU A 65 2.06 -1.86 -35.72
C GLU A 65 2.39 -3.04 -34.80
N LEU A 66 1.37 -3.78 -34.38
CA LEU A 66 1.48 -4.85 -33.39
C LEU A 66 2.44 -5.95 -33.80
N ARG A 67 2.42 -6.35 -35.08
CA ARG A 67 3.30 -7.41 -35.62
C ARG A 67 4.80 -7.06 -35.47
N GLY A 68 5.18 -5.82 -35.69
CA GLY A 68 6.57 -5.34 -35.53
C GLY A 68 6.92 -5.09 -34.07
N PHE A 69 5.91 -4.85 -33.23
CA PHE A 69 6.07 -4.63 -31.81
C PHE A 69 6.29 -5.94 -31.05
N LEU A 70 5.58 -7.02 -31.43
CA LEU A 70 5.75 -8.34 -30.87
C LEU A 70 7.00 -9.01 -31.46
N LYS A 71 7.93 -9.44 -30.60
CA LYS A 71 9.16 -10.15 -31.01
C LYS A 71 9.43 -11.31 -30.03
N PRO A 72 10.16 -12.35 -30.50
CA PRO A 72 10.61 -13.43 -29.64
C PRO A 72 11.37 -12.91 -28.42
N HIS A 73 11.08 -13.47 -27.27
CA HIS A 73 11.70 -13.11 -25.97
C HIS A 73 11.67 -11.64 -25.57
N ARG A 74 10.93 -10.77 -26.30
CA ARG A 74 10.78 -9.37 -25.89
C ARG A 74 9.96 -9.27 -24.61
N VAL A 75 10.38 -8.41 -23.70
CA VAL A 75 9.63 -8.04 -22.50
C VAL A 75 8.89 -6.73 -22.76
N ILE A 76 7.58 -6.78 -22.73
CA ILE A 76 6.71 -5.61 -22.85
C ILE A 76 6.26 -5.20 -21.47
N LEU A 77 6.67 -4.01 -21.05
CA LEU A 77 6.25 -3.39 -19.80
C LEU A 77 5.06 -2.47 -20.04
N THR A 78 3.99 -2.64 -19.27
CA THR A 78 2.80 -1.80 -19.39
C THR A 78 2.13 -1.59 -18.03
N THR A 79 1.06 -0.79 -18.02
CA THR A 79 0.31 -0.50 -16.80
C THR A 79 -1.12 -1.01 -16.88
N PHE A 80 -1.76 -1.18 -15.72
CA PHE A 80 -3.17 -1.58 -15.64
C PHE A 80 -4.09 -0.62 -16.42
N GLY A 81 -3.85 0.69 -16.30
CA GLY A 81 -4.64 1.70 -17.01
C GLY A 81 -4.48 1.61 -18.53
N THR A 82 -3.25 1.37 -19.00
CA THR A 82 -2.94 1.20 -20.41
C THR A 82 -3.62 -0.06 -20.98
N ILE A 83 -3.48 -1.20 -20.30
CA ILE A 83 -4.14 -2.46 -20.73
C ILE A 83 -5.66 -2.31 -20.77
N ARG A 84 -6.27 -1.62 -19.82
CA ARG A 84 -7.71 -1.36 -19.83
C ARG A 84 -8.14 -0.58 -21.08
N ASN A 85 -7.36 0.38 -21.50
CA ASN A 85 -7.67 1.23 -22.66
C ASN A 85 -7.37 0.54 -24.00
N ASP A 86 -6.32 -0.30 -24.04
CA ASP A 86 -5.79 -0.88 -25.28
C ASP A 86 -6.08 -2.41 -25.33
N ILE A 87 -7.07 -2.91 -24.60
CA ILE A 87 -7.35 -4.35 -24.50
C ILE A 87 -7.70 -4.98 -25.85
N ASP A 88 -8.40 -4.25 -26.71
CA ASP A 88 -8.80 -4.76 -28.03
C ASP A 88 -7.58 -5.02 -28.93
N LEU A 89 -6.49 -4.28 -28.73
CA LEU A 89 -5.21 -4.50 -29.41
C LEU A 89 -4.52 -5.79 -28.93
N PHE A 90 -4.58 -6.09 -27.63
CA PHE A 90 -3.82 -7.19 -27.02
C PHE A 90 -4.63 -8.49 -26.84
N GLN A 91 -5.96 -8.43 -26.82
CA GLN A 91 -6.81 -9.61 -26.64
C GLN A 91 -6.57 -10.71 -27.71
N PRO A 92 -6.31 -10.40 -28.99
CA PRO A 92 -6.03 -11.42 -30.03
C PRO A 92 -4.65 -12.06 -29.90
N VAL A 93 -3.78 -11.51 -29.02
CA VAL A 93 -2.38 -11.96 -28.91
C VAL A 93 -2.27 -13.06 -27.86
N THR A 94 -1.63 -14.17 -28.23
CA THR A 94 -1.16 -15.16 -27.28
C THR A 94 0.28 -14.86 -26.91
N PHE A 95 0.46 -14.34 -25.68
CA PHE A 95 1.79 -14.06 -25.16
C PHE A 95 2.51 -15.34 -24.71
N ASN A 96 3.84 -15.31 -24.68
CA ASN A 96 4.62 -16.34 -24.03
C ASN A 96 4.24 -16.42 -22.53
N GLY A 97 4.16 -15.28 -21.85
CA GLY A 97 3.69 -15.19 -20.49
C GLY A 97 3.00 -13.87 -20.20
N VAL A 98 2.09 -13.89 -19.24
CA VAL A 98 1.47 -12.68 -18.67
C VAL A 98 1.81 -12.63 -17.18
N ILE A 99 2.59 -11.63 -16.80
CA ILE A 99 3.05 -11.42 -15.43
C ILE A 99 2.37 -10.16 -14.88
N VAL A 100 1.76 -10.26 -13.72
CA VAL A 100 1.05 -9.15 -13.08
C VAL A 100 1.75 -8.81 -11.76
N ASP A 101 2.39 -7.66 -11.70
CA ASP A 101 2.96 -7.14 -10.46
C ASP A 101 1.89 -6.41 -9.64
N GLU A 102 1.97 -6.58 -8.30
CA GLU A 102 0.93 -6.15 -7.36
C GLU A 102 -0.45 -6.72 -7.80
N VAL A 103 -0.51 -8.05 -7.93
CA VAL A 103 -1.66 -8.79 -8.47
C VAL A 103 -2.98 -8.51 -7.73
N GLN A 104 -2.93 -8.02 -6.49
CA GLN A 104 -4.11 -7.55 -5.77
C GLN A 104 -4.83 -6.38 -6.47
N ASN A 105 -4.23 -5.74 -7.46
CA ASN A 105 -4.93 -4.74 -8.28
C ASN A 105 -6.02 -5.33 -9.17
N ILE A 106 -6.04 -6.66 -9.38
CA ILE A 106 -7.08 -7.37 -10.13
C ILE A 106 -8.03 -8.19 -9.24
N LYS A 107 -8.13 -7.86 -7.97
CA LYS A 107 -8.94 -8.59 -6.97
C LYS A 107 -10.46 -8.46 -7.14
N ASN A 108 -10.94 -7.40 -7.78
CA ASN A 108 -12.35 -7.15 -7.98
C ASN A 108 -12.79 -7.55 -9.40
N ILE A 109 -13.52 -8.67 -9.51
CA ILE A 109 -13.97 -9.23 -10.79
C ILE A 109 -14.84 -8.27 -11.61
N SER A 110 -15.58 -7.35 -10.97
CA SER A 110 -16.46 -6.39 -11.65
C SER A 110 -15.74 -5.14 -12.16
N SER A 111 -14.49 -4.92 -11.78
CA SER A 111 -13.74 -3.74 -12.26
C SER A 111 -13.33 -3.90 -13.72
N GLN A 112 -13.42 -2.82 -14.49
CA GLN A 112 -12.99 -2.79 -15.89
C GLN A 112 -11.52 -3.22 -16.05
N GLN A 113 -10.68 -2.84 -15.12
CA GLN A 113 -9.26 -3.20 -15.10
C GLN A 113 -9.07 -4.72 -14.97
N THR A 114 -9.78 -5.37 -14.06
CA THR A 114 -9.72 -6.82 -13.89
C THR A 114 -10.26 -7.54 -15.12
N GLN A 115 -11.39 -7.07 -15.67
CA GLN A 115 -11.97 -7.65 -16.85
C GLN A 115 -11.03 -7.57 -18.08
N ALA A 116 -10.31 -6.46 -18.23
CA ALA A 116 -9.31 -6.33 -19.29
C ALA A 116 -8.17 -7.34 -19.12
N VAL A 117 -7.59 -7.44 -17.92
CA VAL A 117 -6.51 -8.40 -17.64
C VAL A 117 -6.96 -9.85 -17.84
N MET A 118 -8.22 -10.19 -17.47
CA MET A 118 -8.79 -11.53 -17.67
C MET A 118 -8.90 -11.97 -19.13
N LYS A 119 -8.98 -11.02 -20.07
CA LYS A 119 -9.04 -11.31 -21.51
C LYS A 119 -7.68 -11.66 -22.13
N LEU A 120 -6.58 -11.36 -21.45
CA LEU A 120 -5.24 -11.62 -21.95
C LEU A 120 -4.94 -13.12 -21.97
N GLN A 121 -4.27 -13.57 -23.02
CA GLN A 121 -3.88 -14.96 -23.23
C GLN A 121 -2.37 -15.10 -23.10
N GLY A 122 -1.92 -16.14 -22.40
CA GLY A 122 -0.50 -16.46 -22.26
C GLY A 122 -0.28 -17.93 -21.93
N ALA A 123 0.83 -18.49 -22.40
CA ALA A 123 1.20 -19.88 -22.11
C ALA A 123 1.39 -20.12 -20.62
N TYR A 124 1.92 -19.13 -19.92
CA TYR A 124 1.94 -19.13 -18.44
C TYR A 124 1.43 -17.78 -17.89
N ARG A 125 1.00 -17.83 -16.63
CA ARG A 125 0.55 -16.62 -15.90
C ARG A 125 1.18 -16.60 -14.52
N MET A 126 1.70 -15.44 -14.10
CA MET A 126 2.28 -15.23 -12.80
C MET A 126 1.75 -13.98 -12.14
N GLY A 127 1.53 -14.03 -10.84
CA GLY A 127 1.12 -12.89 -10.03
C GLY A 127 2.14 -12.63 -8.93
N LEU A 128 2.62 -11.40 -8.84
CA LEU A 128 3.52 -10.95 -7.78
C LEU A 128 2.74 -10.11 -6.79
N SER A 129 2.95 -10.34 -5.51
CA SER A 129 2.34 -9.53 -4.45
C SER A 129 3.23 -9.47 -3.22
N GLY A 130 3.22 -8.34 -2.52
CA GLY A 130 3.71 -8.26 -1.15
C GLY A 130 2.68 -8.79 -0.15
N THR A 131 1.40 -8.80 -0.55
CA THR A 131 0.25 -9.18 0.27
C THR A 131 -0.75 -9.93 -0.60
N PRO A 132 -0.76 -11.26 -0.57
CA PRO A 132 -1.54 -12.06 -1.53
C PRO A 132 -3.06 -11.87 -1.39
N ILE A 133 -3.55 -11.52 -0.21
CA ILE A 133 -4.98 -11.27 0.04
C ILE A 133 -5.11 -10.14 1.04
N GLU A 134 -5.87 -9.11 0.66
CA GLU A 134 -6.02 -7.93 1.51
C GLU A 134 -7.33 -7.94 2.30
N ASN A 135 -8.46 -8.44 1.75
CA ASN A 135 -9.76 -8.16 2.33
C ASN A 135 -10.76 -9.33 2.40
N LYS A 136 -10.90 -10.18 1.40
CA LYS A 136 -11.94 -11.23 1.34
C LYS A 136 -11.43 -12.46 0.59
N LEU A 137 -11.91 -13.64 0.97
CA LEU A 137 -11.62 -14.88 0.24
C LEU A 137 -12.03 -14.82 -1.23
N MET A 138 -13.07 -14.04 -1.56
CA MET A 138 -13.48 -13.82 -2.95
C MET A 138 -12.41 -13.09 -3.78
N GLU A 139 -11.53 -12.30 -3.17
CA GLU A 139 -10.39 -11.69 -3.86
C GLU A 139 -9.39 -12.75 -4.31
N LEU A 140 -9.12 -13.73 -3.44
CA LEU A 140 -8.30 -14.90 -3.77
C LEU A 140 -8.87 -15.66 -4.98
N TRP A 141 -10.18 -15.94 -4.97
CA TRP A 141 -10.84 -16.60 -6.08
C TRP A 141 -10.64 -15.84 -7.40
N THR A 142 -10.76 -14.51 -7.37
CA THR A 142 -10.58 -13.67 -8.56
C THR A 142 -9.14 -13.75 -9.09
N ILE A 143 -8.14 -13.69 -8.19
CA ILE A 143 -6.73 -13.82 -8.56
C ILE A 143 -6.46 -15.20 -9.17
N PHE A 144 -6.93 -16.29 -8.52
CA PHE A 144 -6.74 -17.64 -9.03
C PHE A 144 -7.52 -17.92 -10.32
N LYS A 145 -8.67 -17.29 -10.52
CA LYS A 145 -9.39 -17.34 -11.80
C LYS A 145 -8.53 -16.82 -12.96
N PHE A 146 -7.69 -15.83 -12.72
CA PHE A 146 -6.71 -15.34 -13.70
C PHE A 146 -5.52 -16.29 -13.81
N LEU A 147 -4.87 -16.65 -12.69
CA LEU A 147 -3.62 -17.41 -12.69
C LEU A 147 -3.82 -18.86 -13.10
N ASN A 148 -4.81 -19.53 -12.56
CA ASN A 148 -5.12 -20.94 -12.74
C ASN A 148 -6.61 -21.14 -13.03
N PRO A 149 -7.08 -20.84 -14.24
CA PRO A 149 -8.49 -20.95 -14.59
C PRO A 149 -9.07 -22.33 -14.28
N GLY A 150 -10.20 -22.36 -13.56
CA GLY A 150 -10.89 -23.61 -13.20
C GLY A 150 -10.45 -24.26 -11.89
N LEU A 151 -9.27 -23.95 -11.34
CA LEU A 151 -8.74 -24.58 -10.12
C LEU A 151 -9.69 -24.48 -8.91
N LEU A 152 -10.27 -23.30 -8.69
CA LEU A 152 -11.17 -23.05 -7.56
C LEU A 152 -12.67 -23.15 -7.93
N GLY A 153 -12.99 -23.66 -9.13
CA GLY A 153 -14.36 -23.79 -9.63
C GLY A 153 -15.05 -22.46 -9.91
N THR A 154 -16.38 -22.52 -10.02
CA THR A 154 -17.20 -21.33 -10.24
C THR A 154 -17.29 -20.47 -8.98
N GLN A 155 -17.62 -19.18 -9.16
CA GLN A 155 -17.82 -18.24 -8.05
C GLN A 155 -18.81 -18.77 -7.01
N LYS A 156 -19.93 -19.36 -7.46
CA LYS A 156 -20.97 -19.93 -6.58
C LYS A 156 -20.43 -21.12 -5.78
N GLN A 157 -19.73 -22.05 -6.46
CA GLN A 157 -19.10 -23.20 -5.80
C GLN A 157 -18.08 -22.78 -4.75
N PHE A 158 -17.20 -21.85 -5.09
CA PHE A 158 -16.19 -21.35 -4.17
C PHE A 158 -16.82 -20.65 -2.95
N LYS A 159 -17.85 -19.84 -3.17
CA LYS A 159 -18.58 -19.17 -2.09
C LYS A 159 -19.21 -20.17 -1.12
N THR A 160 -19.88 -21.20 -1.64
CA THR A 160 -20.53 -22.21 -0.80
C THR A 160 -19.54 -23.11 -0.08
N LYS A 161 -18.48 -23.52 -0.78
CA LYS A 161 -17.50 -24.50 -0.25
C LYS A 161 -16.50 -23.90 0.73
N TYR A 162 -16.09 -22.63 0.52
CA TYR A 162 -15.01 -22.02 1.29
C TYR A 162 -15.41 -20.71 1.97
N VAL A 163 -16.02 -19.75 1.24
CA VAL A 163 -16.26 -18.42 1.80
C VAL A 163 -17.22 -18.47 2.98
N ILE A 164 -18.38 -19.10 2.82
CA ILE A 164 -19.39 -19.16 3.88
C ILE A 164 -18.88 -19.95 5.11
N PRO A 165 -18.32 -21.17 4.96
CA PRO A 165 -17.80 -21.90 6.10
C PRO A 165 -16.67 -21.17 6.83
N ILE A 166 -15.74 -20.59 6.09
CA ILE A 166 -14.58 -19.92 6.68
C ILE A 166 -14.94 -18.57 7.31
N GLU A 167 -15.60 -17.67 6.55
CA GLU A 167 -15.85 -16.30 7.02
C GLU A 167 -16.95 -16.20 8.07
N ARG A 168 -17.96 -17.11 8.06
CA ARG A 168 -19.05 -17.09 9.03
C ARG A 168 -18.88 -18.05 10.20
N PHE A 169 -18.29 -19.23 9.95
CA PHE A 169 -18.23 -20.31 10.92
C PHE A 169 -16.82 -20.65 11.37
N GLN A 170 -15.78 -19.99 10.80
CA GLN A 170 -14.37 -20.24 11.10
C GLN A 170 -13.98 -21.74 10.99
N ASP A 171 -14.60 -22.45 10.03
CA ASP A 171 -14.45 -23.87 9.84
C ASP A 171 -13.01 -24.24 9.45
N ARG A 172 -12.33 -24.97 10.36
CA ARG A 172 -10.90 -25.33 10.22
C ARG A 172 -10.66 -26.31 9.07
N ASP A 173 -11.59 -27.21 8.80
CA ASP A 173 -11.45 -28.20 7.74
C ASP A 173 -11.50 -27.54 6.37
N SER A 174 -12.43 -26.62 6.18
CA SER A 174 -12.51 -25.81 4.94
C SER A 174 -11.25 -24.99 4.72
N ILE A 175 -10.65 -24.44 5.79
CA ILE A 175 -9.38 -23.71 5.73
C ILE A 175 -8.26 -24.63 5.27
N GLN A 176 -8.09 -25.79 5.90
CA GLN A 176 -7.05 -26.74 5.55
C GLN A 176 -7.20 -27.26 4.12
N ASN A 177 -8.44 -27.55 3.71
CA ASN A 177 -8.74 -28.00 2.35
C ASN A 177 -8.41 -26.90 1.32
N LEU A 178 -8.76 -25.64 1.59
CA LEU A 178 -8.39 -24.52 0.71
C LEU A 178 -6.87 -24.40 0.60
N LYS A 179 -6.18 -24.42 1.74
CA LYS A 179 -4.69 -24.38 1.78
C LYS A 179 -4.06 -25.47 0.95
N ARG A 180 -4.52 -26.72 1.07
CA ARG A 180 -3.99 -27.85 0.27
C ARG A 180 -4.13 -27.63 -1.23
N VAL A 181 -5.23 -27.02 -1.67
CA VAL A 181 -5.48 -26.74 -3.08
C VAL A 181 -4.59 -25.62 -3.62
N ILE A 182 -4.36 -24.56 -2.85
CA ILE A 182 -3.65 -23.36 -3.34
C ILE A 182 -2.15 -23.39 -3.12
N ASN A 183 -1.66 -24.03 -2.05
CA ASN A 183 -0.24 -24.01 -1.68
C ASN A 183 0.73 -24.45 -2.80
N PRO A 184 0.42 -25.45 -3.66
CA PRO A 184 1.32 -25.81 -4.76
C PRO A 184 1.56 -24.68 -5.77
N PHE A 185 0.70 -23.67 -5.79
CA PHE A 185 0.75 -22.53 -6.72
C PHE A 185 1.22 -21.23 -6.07
N ILE A 186 1.58 -21.26 -4.79
CA ILE A 186 2.00 -20.08 -4.02
C ILE A 186 3.42 -20.30 -3.49
N LEU A 187 4.34 -19.41 -3.89
CA LEU A 187 5.65 -19.31 -3.25
C LEU A 187 5.62 -18.10 -2.31
N ARG A 188 5.59 -18.35 -1.00
CA ARG A 188 5.66 -17.31 0.03
C ARG A 188 6.98 -17.40 0.78
N ARG A 189 7.69 -16.28 0.85
CA ARG A 189 8.89 -16.11 1.66
C ARG A 189 8.67 -14.96 2.64
N GLU A 190 9.19 -15.11 3.82
CA GLU A 190 9.14 -14.09 4.88
C GLU A 190 10.56 -13.60 5.18
N LYS A 191 10.66 -12.32 5.56
CA LYS A 191 11.96 -11.70 5.91
C LYS A 191 12.49 -12.19 7.25
N THR A 192 11.64 -12.82 8.04
CA THR A 192 11.97 -13.44 9.34
C THR A 192 12.56 -14.83 9.21
N ASP A 193 12.59 -15.40 8.02
CA ASP A 193 13.20 -16.71 7.77
C ASP A 193 14.71 -16.53 7.59
N GLU A 194 15.48 -16.89 8.61
CA GLU A 194 16.94 -16.80 8.66
C GLU A 194 17.64 -17.61 7.55
N ASN A 195 16.97 -18.65 7.02
CA ASN A 195 17.49 -19.41 5.89
C ASN A 195 17.41 -18.64 4.57
N ILE A 196 16.57 -17.58 4.52
CA ILE A 196 16.35 -16.79 3.30
C ILE A 196 17.20 -15.54 3.31
N ILE A 197 17.32 -14.86 4.48
CA ILE A 197 18.08 -13.60 4.61
C ILE A 197 18.84 -13.60 5.93
N GLN A 198 20.17 -13.59 5.85
CA GLN A 198 21.06 -13.48 7.00
C GLN A 198 21.57 -12.03 7.22
N ASP A 199 21.43 -11.16 6.24
CA ASP A 199 22.07 -9.84 6.20
C ASP A 199 21.14 -8.66 6.52
N LEU A 200 19.90 -8.89 6.97
CA LEU A 200 19.03 -7.78 7.40
C LEU A 200 19.29 -7.44 8.87
N PRO A 201 19.51 -6.16 9.19
CA PRO A 201 19.66 -5.71 10.59
C PRO A 201 18.34 -5.89 11.35
N GLU A 202 18.39 -5.65 12.65
CA GLU A 202 17.20 -5.69 13.52
C GLU A 202 16.14 -4.68 13.09
N LYS A 203 14.87 -5.08 13.24
CA LYS A 203 13.71 -4.20 13.08
C LYS A 203 12.95 -4.13 14.40
N ASN A 204 12.92 -2.94 15.00
CA ASN A 204 12.25 -2.69 16.25
C ASN A 204 10.93 -1.94 16.01
N GLU A 205 9.79 -2.54 16.33
CA GLU A 205 8.48 -1.91 16.23
C GLU A 205 7.95 -1.48 17.59
N ILE A 206 7.66 -0.18 17.74
CA ILE A 206 7.23 0.44 18.98
C ILE A 206 5.90 1.15 18.74
N LYS A 207 4.89 0.80 19.54
CA LYS A 207 3.62 1.55 19.57
C LYS A 207 3.73 2.70 20.56
N LEU A 208 3.33 3.87 20.12
CA LEU A 208 3.27 5.08 20.95
C LEU A 208 1.82 5.43 21.21
N PHE A 209 1.38 5.20 22.42
CA PHE A 209 0.04 5.56 22.86
C PHE A 209 -0.01 7.03 23.28
N ILE A 210 -0.92 7.78 22.69
CA ILE A 210 -0.97 9.26 22.81
C ILE A 210 -2.39 9.69 23.09
N GLU A 211 -2.57 10.58 24.06
CA GLU A 211 -3.87 11.16 24.40
C GLU A 211 -4.26 12.30 23.47
N LEU A 212 -5.56 12.53 23.35
CA LEU A 212 -6.08 13.75 22.70
C LEU A 212 -5.88 14.96 23.61
N SER A 213 -5.61 16.13 23.01
CA SER A 213 -5.77 17.42 23.72
C SER A 213 -7.24 17.70 24.00
N ASP A 214 -7.53 18.60 24.96
CA ASP A 214 -8.91 18.97 25.30
C ASP A 214 -9.67 19.55 24.08
N GLU A 215 -8.99 20.34 23.24
CA GLU A 215 -9.55 20.84 21.97
C GLU A 215 -9.91 19.68 21.05
N GLN A 216 -9.07 18.65 20.93
CA GLN A 216 -9.34 17.48 20.11
C GLN A 216 -10.46 16.60 20.70
N LYS A 217 -10.51 16.38 22.02
CA LYS A 217 -11.58 15.62 22.70
C LYS A 217 -12.94 16.23 22.41
N LYS A 218 -13.06 17.56 22.54
CA LYS A 218 -14.29 18.30 22.26
C LYS A 218 -14.74 18.12 20.80
N LEU A 219 -13.85 18.36 19.83
CA LEU A 219 -14.14 18.20 18.41
C LEU A 219 -14.51 16.76 18.03
N TYR A 220 -13.85 15.80 18.65
CA TYR A 220 -14.11 14.37 18.45
C TYR A 220 -15.53 14.02 18.90
N GLN A 221 -15.89 14.38 20.13
CA GLN A 221 -17.21 14.10 20.70
C GLN A 221 -18.34 14.81 19.92
N GLU A 222 -18.15 16.08 19.57
CA GLU A 222 -19.13 16.82 18.74
C GLU A 222 -19.36 16.13 17.39
N SER A 223 -18.28 15.65 16.74
CA SER A 223 -18.38 14.94 15.46
C SER A 223 -19.11 13.61 15.58
N VAL A 224 -18.87 12.88 16.66
CA VAL A 224 -19.57 11.62 16.95
C VAL A 224 -21.06 11.89 17.15
N ASN A 225 -21.41 12.85 18.01
CA ASN A 225 -22.81 13.19 18.31
C ASN A 225 -23.58 13.59 17.05
N GLN A 226 -23.01 14.47 16.20
CA GLN A 226 -23.63 14.88 14.94
C GLN A 226 -24.01 13.70 14.03
N VAL A 227 -23.13 12.71 13.90
CA VAL A 227 -23.42 11.55 13.03
C VAL A 227 -24.38 10.59 13.72
N MET A 228 -24.32 10.43 15.03
CA MET A 228 -25.28 9.60 15.75
C MET A 228 -26.71 10.15 15.63
N ASP A 229 -26.87 11.48 15.69
CA ASP A 229 -28.17 12.13 15.46
C ASP A 229 -28.69 11.90 14.02
N LEU A 230 -27.79 11.96 13.03
CA LEU A 230 -28.14 11.62 11.65
C LEU A 230 -28.54 10.14 11.49
N MET A 231 -27.86 9.22 12.18
CA MET A 231 -28.19 7.80 12.14
C MET A 231 -29.55 7.49 12.79
N ASN A 232 -29.93 8.23 13.81
CA ASN A 232 -31.24 8.09 14.47
C ASN A 232 -32.40 8.67 13.63
N ASN A 233 -32.12 9.48 12.62
CA ASN A 233 -33.13 10.07 11.77
C ASN A 233 -33.69 9.04 10.77
N GLN A 234 -34.96 8.67 10.94
CA GLN A 234 -35.66 7.71 10.08
C GLN A 234 -35.92 8.20 8.64
N LYS A 235 -35.80 9.50 8.38
CA LYS A 235 -36.04 10.10 7.05
C LYS A 235 -34.81 9.99 6.13
N ILE A 236 -33.68 9.52 6.65
CA ILE A 236 -32.42 9.42 5.89
C ILE A 236 -32.27 8.01 5.32
N ASP A 237 -31.97 7.93 4.03
CA ASP A 237 -31.71 6.68 3.30
C ASP A 237 -30.46 5.94 3.86
N GLU A 238 -30.51 4.61 3.86
CA GLU A 238 -29.42 3.72 4.29
C GLU A 238 -28.08 4.01 3.58
N ARG A 239 -28.13 4.39 2.30
CA ARG A 239 -26.92 4.76 1.54
C ARG A 239 -26.29 6.04 2.06
N GLN A 240 -27.12 7.03 2.42
CA GLN A 240 -26.63 8.28 3.02
C GLN A 240 -26.09 8.04 4.43
N LYS A 241 -26.74 7.17 5.22
CA LYS A 241 -26.24 6.76 6.55
C LYS A 241 -24.85 6.13 6.44
N ARG A 242 -24.65 5.17 5.53
CA ARG A 242 -23.36 4.54 5.30
C ARG A 242 -22.29 5.55 4.87
N GLY A 243 -22.62 6.48 3.97
CA GLY A 243 -21.73 7.56 3.57
C GLY A 243 -21.32 8.46 4.73
N SER A 244 -22.26 8.78 5.63
CA SER A 244 -22.01 9.58 6.84
C SER A 244 -21.06 8.88 7.82
N VAL A 245 -21.20 7.57 8.01
CA VAL A 245 -20.30 6.76 8.85
C VAL A 245 -18.87 6.77 8.31
N LEU A 246 -18.70 6.54 7.02
CA LEU A 246 -17.36 6.59 6.40
C LEU A 246 -16.75 8.01 6.47
N GLY A 247 -17.58 9.04 6.27
CA GLY A 247 -17.16 10.43 6.43
C GLY A 247 -16.72 10.75 7.86
N LEU A 248 -17.45 10.24 8.87
CA LEU A 248 -17.08 10.38 10.28
C LEU A 248 -15.74 9.74 10.57
N LEU A 249 -15.51 8.50 10.13
CA LEU A 249 -14.23 7.83 10.31
C LEU A 249 -13.05 8.68 9.85
N MET A 250 -13.17 9.23 8.65
CA MET A 250 -12.12 10.08 8.08
C MET A 250 -11.94 11.37 8.89
N LYS A 251 -13.03 11.97 9.37
CA LYS A 251 -12.98 13.15 10.24
C LYS A 251 -12.31 12.85 11.58
N LEU A 252 -12.71 11.77 12.26
CA LEU A 252 -12.15 11.39 13.55
C LEU A 252 -10.64 11.14 13.47
N LYS A 253 -10.18 10.44 12.44
CA LYS A 253 -8.73 10.25 12.19
C LYS A 253 -7.99 11.57 11.95
N GLN A 254 -8.61 12.52 11.25
CA GLN A 254 -8.02 13.83 11.04
C GLN A 254 -7.96 14.64 12.34
N ILE A 255 -8.99 14.54 13.19
CA ILE A 255 -9.01 15.17 14.52
C ILE A 255 -7.89 14.58 15.38
N CYS A 256 -7.70 13.24 15.38
CA CYS A 256 -6.60 12.59 16.08
C CYS A 256 -5.23 13.12 15.64
N ASN A 257 -5.08 13.47 14.37
CA ASN A 257 -3.82 14.02 13.86
C ASN A 257 -3.56 15.47 14.33
N HIS A 258 -4.54 16.37 14.19
CA HIS A 258 -4.44 17.77 14.63
C HIS A 258 -5.78 18.47 14.44
N PRO A 259 -6.24 19.36 15.37
CA PRO A 259 -7.52 20.07 15.28
C PRO A 259 -7.71 20.84 13.94
N ILE A 260 -6.65 21.43 13.42
CA ILE A 260 -6.68 22.19 12.14
C ILE A 260 -7.07 21.34 10.93
N GLN A 261 -6.92 20.01 11.03
CA GLN A 261 -7.29 19.12 9.92
C GLN A 261 -8.81 19.05 9.73
N PHE A 262 -9.55 19.29 10.81
CA PHE A 262 -11.01 19.30 10.81
C PHE A 262 -11.58 20.60 10.22
N SER A 263 -10.87 21.72 10.38
CA SER A 263 -11.27 23.01 9.83
C SER A 263 -10.79 23.16 8.37
N ASP A 264 -11.52 23.94 7.57
CA ASP A 264 -11.07 24.31 6.21
C ASP A 264 -9.96 25.37 6.22
N GLN A 265 -9.48 25.73 7.40
CA GLN A 265 -8.41 26.70 7.57
C GLN A 265 -7.09 26.17 7.00
N LYS A 266 -6.34 27.06 6.40
CA LYS A 266 -4.96 26.78 5.99
C LYS A 266 -4.07 26.69 7.23
N VAL A 267 -3.04 25.85 7.17
CA VAL A 267 -1.97 25.88 8.18
C VAL A 267 -1.45 27.32 8.27
N PRO A 268 -1.48 27.96 9.45
CA PRO A 268 -1.04 29.35 9.60
C PRO A 268 0.42 29.54 9.19
N GLU A 269 0.80 30.76 8.87
CA GLU A 269 2.21 31.08 8.74
C GLU A 269 2.83 31.05 10.13
N LEU A 270 3.75 30.11 10.32
CA LEU A 270 4.48 29.93 11.57
C LEU A 270 5.74 30.82 11.52
N LYS A 271 5.61 32.07 11.98
CA LYS A 271 6.65 33.10 11.79
C LYS A 271 7.75 33.08 12.85
N ASN A 272 7.46 32.54 14.03
CA ASN A 272 8.39 32.55 15.14
C ASN A 272 8.28 31.28 15.98
N PRO A 273 9.30 30.92 16.79
CA PRO A 273 9.31 29.71 17.61
C PRO A 273 8.14 29.58 18.59
N GLN A 274 7.61 30.70 19.10
CA GLN A 274 6.49 30.69 20.04
C GLN A 274 5.20 30.27 19.35
N GLU A 275 4.94 30.76 18.14
CA GLU A 275 3.78 30.35 17.32
C GLU A 275 3.87 28.87 16.95
N ILE A 276 5.07 28.41 16.57
CA ILE A 276 5.30 26.98 16.24
C ILE A 276 4.99 26.12 17.46
N LYS A 277 5.53 26.46 18.63
CA LYS A 277 5.31 25.74 19.88
C LYS A 277 3.84 25.73 20.27
N LYS A 278 3.15 26.88 20.18
CA LYS A 278 1.70 26.99 20.43
C LYS A 278 0.88 26.12 19.46
N PHE A 279 1.26 26.11 18.19
CA PHE A 279 0.62 25.28 17.18
C PHE A 279 0.85 23.78 17.45
N THR A 280 2.09 23.38 17.70
CA THR A 280 2.48 21.99 17.99
C THR A 280 1.76 21.45 19.24
N ASN A 281 1.63 22.25 20.27
CA ASN A 281 0.97 21.85 21.53
C ASN A 281 -0.54 21.61 21.39
N LYS A 282 -1.19 22.01 20.30
CA LYS A 282 -2.59 21.68 20.02
C LYS A 282 -2.82 20.21 19.71
N SER A 283 -1.77 19.45 19.39
CA SER A 283 -1.82 18.00 19.15
C SER A 283 -0.68 17.32 19.86
N GLN A 284 -1.00 16.46 20.83
CA GLN A 284 0.02 15.67 21.54
C GLN A 284 0.77 14.74 20.58
N LYS A 285 0.10 14.27 19.51
CA LYS A 285 0.73 13.46 18.46
C LYS A 285 1.80 14.24 17.71
N LEU A 286 1.52 15.50 17.33
CA LEU A 286 2.49 16.36 16.66
C LEU A 286 3.64 16.75 17.60
N LYS A 287 3.33 17.05 18.87
CA LYS A 287 4.34 17.33 19.90
C LYS A 287 5.30 16.15 20.04
N ARG A 288 4.77 14.93 20.19
CA ARG A 288 5.59 13.72 20.34
C ARG A 288 6.43 13.43 19.09
N LEU A 289 5.90 13.69 17.90
CA LEU A 289 6.69 13.56 16.66
C LEU A 289 7.88 14.53 16.67
N VAL A 290 7.68 15.80 17.05
CA VAL A 290 8.78 16.78 17.10
C VAL A 290 9.86 16.34 18.10
N GLU A 291 9.48 15.86 19.29
CA GLU A 291 10.43 15.33 20.29
C GLU A 291 11.27 14.16 19.71
N LEU A 292 10.65 13.22 19.03
CA LEU A 292 11.36 12.07 18.44
C LEU A 292 12.24 12.47 17.23
N ILE A 293 11.83 13.48 16.47
CA ILE A 293 12.65 14.02 15.39
C ILE A 293 13.91 14.70 15.95
N ASP A 294 13.82 15.33 17.11
CA ASP A 294 14.99 15.90 17.78
C ASP A 294 16.04 14.81 18.07
N GLU A 295 15.62 13.65 18.55
CA GLU A 295 16.50 12.49 18.76
C GLU A 295 17.14 11.99 17.45
N VAL A 296 16.35 11.89 16.38
CA VAL A 296 16.82 11.48 15.05
C VAL A 296 17.90 12.44 14.52
N LEU A 297 17.64 13.73 14.62
CA LEU A 297 18.58 14.76 14.14
C LEU A 297 19.87 14.79 14.98
N THR A 298 19.76 14.63 16.30
CA THR A 298 20.91 14.54 17.22
C THR A 298 21.81 13.36 16.88
N LYS A 299 21.21 12.21 16.51
CA LYS A 299 21.95 11.01 16.07
C LYS A 299 22.44 11.08 14.62
N LYS A 300 22.11 12.14 13.88
CA LYS A 300 22.39 12.30 12.44
C LYS A 300 21.77 11.18 11.59
N GLU A 301 20.67 10.62 12.04
CA GLU A 301 19.90 9.61 11.33
C GLU A 301 18.93 10.25 10.32
N LYS A 302 18.35 9.44 9.44
CA LYS A 302 17.32 9.89 8.51
C LYS A 302 15.98 9.24 8.81
N ALA A 303 14.92 10.04 8.76
CA ALA A 303 13.56 9.60 9.07
C ALA A 303 12.62 9.61 7.88
N LEU A 304 11.75 8.58 7.85
CA LEU A 304 10.57 8.49 6.98
C LEU A 304 9.31 8.71 7.82
N ILE A 305 8.44 9.64 7.40
CA ILE A 305 7.18 9.91 8.10
C ILE A 305 6.02 9.60 7.15
N PHE A 306 5.28 8.54 7.44
CA PHE A 306 4.12 8.12 6.66
C PHE A 306 2.82 8.68 7.24
N THR A 307 1.98 9.23 6.37
CA THR A 307 0.62 9.65 6.69
C THR A 307 -0.34 9.39 5.54
N GLN A 308 -1.60 9.11 5.81
CA GLN A 308 -2.61 8.93 4.78
C GLN A 308 -3.17 10.26 4.24
N PHE A 309 -3.03 11.35 4.99
CA PHE A 309 -3.65 12.64 4.66
C PHE A 309 -2.65 13.64 4.07
N ARG A 310 -2.95 14.15 2.88
CA ARG A 310 -2.09 15.17 2.22
C ARG A 310 -1.99 16.48 3.04
N LYS A 311 -3.07 16.89 3.72
CA LYS A 311 -3.06 18.08 4.60
C LYS A 311 -2.09 17.85 5.77
N THR A 312 -2.14 16.66 6.40
CA THR A 312 -1.23 16.28 7.50
C THR A 312 0.23 16.28 7.02
N GLY A 313 0.53 15.68 5.87
CA GLY A 313 1.90 15.68 5.35
C GLY A 313 2.45 17.09 5.08
N LYS A 314 1.65 17.99 4.52
CA LYS A 314 2.02 19.41 4.34
C LYS A 314 2.25 20.11 5.68
N MET A 315 1.40 19.84 6.66
CA MET A 315 1.50 20.41 8.01
C MET A 315 2.80 19.96 8.68
N ILE A 316 3.07 18.66 8.71
CA ILE A 316 4.29 18.08 9.30
C ILE A 316 5.53 18.69 8.65
N LYS A 317 5.60 18.68 7.30
CA LYS A 317 6.69 19.31 6.55
C LYS A 317 6.92 20.75 7.03
N ARG A 318 5.87 21.58 7.03
CA ARG A 318 5.97 23.00 7.39
C ARG A 318 6.43 23.20 8.84
N VAL A 319 5.88 22.43 9.78
CA VAL A 319 6.27 22.51 11.19
C VAL A 319 7.73 22.16 11.37
N LEU A 320 8.21 21.05 10.81
CA LEU A 320 9.58 20.60 10.96
C LEU A 320 10.60 21.55 10.27
N GLU A 321 10.26 22.05 9.08
CA GLU A 321 11.09 23.06 8.39
C GLU A 321 11.29 24.33 9.22
N HIS A 322 10.21 24.84 9.82
CA HIS A 322 10.30 26.07 10.62
C HIS A 322 10.89 25.84 12.01
N TYR A 323 10.65 24.64 12.61
CA TYR A 323 11.14 24.34 13.95
C TYR A 323 12.66 24.11 13.96
N TYR A 324 13.19 23.41 12.96
CA TYR A 324 14.60 23.02 12.91
C TYR A 324 15.43 23.78 11.87
N GLY A 325 14.84 24.59 11.00
CA GLY A 325 15.56 25.25 9.92
C GLY A 325 16.14 24.32 8.87
N ILE A 326 15.57 23.11 8.70
CA ILE A 326 16.07 22.06 7.80
C ILE A 326 15.18 21.92 6.56
N ASN A 327 15.72 21.33 5.50
CA ASN A 327 14.94 20.91 4.35
C ASN A 327 14.18 19.62 4.65
N VAL A 328 12.87 19.62 4.45
CA VAL A 328 12.00 18.44 4.60
C VAL A 328 11.39 18.10 3.26
N LEU A 329 11.69 16.92 2.74
CA LEU A 329 11.12 16.43 1.49
C LEU A 329 9.69 15.95 1.70
N TYR A 330 8.85 16.08 0.65
CA TYR A 330 7.48 15.58 0.69
C TYR A 330 7.10 14.86 -0.59
N PHE A 331 6.79 13.57 -0.47
CA PHE A 331 6.44 12.68 -1.56
C PHE A 331 4.97 12.28 -1.50
N HIS A 332 4.19 12.60 -2.53
CA HIS A 332 2.76 12.26 -2.61
C HIS A 332 2.33 12.02 -4.07
N GLY A 333 1.15 11.46 -4.28
CA GLY A 333 0.64 11.10 -5.60
C GLY A 333 0.56 12.24 -6.63
N GLY A 334 0.46 13.49 -6.18
CA GLY A 334 0.46 14.67 -7.05
C GLY A 334 1.84 15.23 -7.40
N VAL A 335 2.94 14.58 -6.97
CA VAL A 335 4.30 14.99 -7.37
C VAL A 335 4.56 14.54 -8.80
N PRO A 336 4.96 15.45 -9.71
CA PRO A 336 5.32 15.10 -11.08
C PRO A 336 6.46 14.08 -11.14
N GLU A 337 6.47 13.24 -12.16
CA GLU A 337 7.38 12.10 -12.26
C GLU A 337 8.86 12.50 -12.22
N HIS A 338 9.23 13.54 -12.97
CA HIS A 338 10.61 14.05 -12.98
C HIS A 338 11.09 14.51 -11.59
N LYS A 339 10.20 15.04 -10.73
CA LYS A 339 10.51 15.44 -9.35
C LYS A 339 10.57 14.27 -8.38
N ARG A 340 9.88 13.16 -8.69
CA ARG A 340 9.90 11.97 -7.82
C ARG A 340 11.29 11.38 -7.70
N LYS A 341 12.01 11.28 -8.84
CA LYS A 341 13.38 10.79 -8.86
C LYS A 341 14.29 11.69 -8.01
N TYR A 342 14.22 13.00 -8.23
CA TYR A 342 15.00 13.97 -7.45
C TYR A 342 14.77 13.81 -5.94
N ILE A 343 13.53 13.70 -5.47
CA ILE A 343 13.21 13.54 -4.04
C ILE A 343 13.86 12.28 -3.46
N VAL A 344 13.81 11.17 -4.21
CA VAL A 344 14.41 9.90 -3.76
C VAL A 344 15.93 9.99 -3.75
N ASP A 345 16.53 10.51 -4.80
CA ASP A 345 17.98 10.62 -4.93
C ASP A 345 18.55 11.57 -3.87
N GLU A 346 17.88 12.69 -3.59
CA GLU A 346 18.22 13.64 -2.53
C GLU A 346 18.15 13.00 -1.14
N PHE A 347 17.07 12.27 -0.83
CA PHE A 347 16.97 11.56 0.45
C PHE A 347 18.04 10.46 0.59
N GLN A 348 18.36 9.76 -0.50
CA GLN A 348 19.37 8.68 -0.51
C GLN A 348 20.82 9.20 -0.55
N SER A 349 21.01 10.48 -0.77
CA SER A 349 22.35 11.09 -0.80
C SER A 349 23.10 10.90 0.53
N LYS A 350 24.42 10.69 0.44
CA LYS A 350 25.34 10.55 1.57
C LYS A 350 25.93 11.90 2.03
N THR A 351 25.62 12.99 1.32
CA THR A 351 26.13 14.32 1.68
C THR A 351 25.54 14.80 3.00
N LEU A 352 26.29 15.52 3.78
CA LEU A 352 25.85 16.06 5.08
C LEU A 352 24.69 17.03 4.95
N ASP A 353 24.60 17.74 3.82
CA ASP A 353 23.54 18.74 3.54
C ASP A 353 22.27 18.12 2.98
N SER A 354 22.25 16.80 2.74
CA SER A 354 21.07 16.12 2.22
C SER A 354 19.93 16.13 3.23
N ALA A 355 18.70 16.24 2.73
CA ALA A 355 17.51 16.30 3.57
C ALA A 355 17.40 15.08 4.51
N PRO A 356 17.33 15.30 5.84
CA PRO A 356 17.29 14.22 6.82
C PRO A 356 15.89 13.60 6.96
N ILE A 357 14.84 14.31 6.52
CA ILE A 357 13.46 13.89 6.71
C ILE A 357 12.71 13.83 5.38
N LEU A 358 12.04 12.72 5.15
CA LEU A 358 11.13 12.55 4.03
C LEU A 358 9.73 12.19 4.54
N VAL A 359 8.76 13.09 4.31
CA VAL A 359 7.35 12.83 4.54
C VAL A 359 6.76 12.14 3.31
N LEU A 360 5.97 11.09 3.52
CA LEU A 360 5.35 10.33 2.43
C LEU A 360 3.86 10.15 2.66
N SER A 361 3.07 10.26 1.58
CA SER A 361 1.71 9.73 1.66
C SER A 361 1.77 8.20 1.53
N LEU A 362 1.04 7.47 2.40
CA LEU A 362 1.02 6.00 2.43
C LEU A 362 0.76 5.39 1.05
N LYS A 363 -0.22 5.91 0.31
CA LYS A 363 -0.53 5.43 -1.05
C LYS A 363 0.61 5.63 -2.05
N ALA A 364 1.37 6.71 -1.93
CA ALA A 364 2.51 6.98 -2.80
C ALA A 364 3.78 6.26 -2.34
N GLY A 365 3.97 6.10 -1.03
CA GLY A 365 5.07 5.33 -0.43
C GLY A 365 4.98 3.82 -0.71
N GLY A 366 3.78 3.29 -1.00
CA GLY A 366 3.55 1.90 -1.42
C GLY A 366 4.19 1.50 -2.76
N THR A 367 4.83 2.41 -3.47
CA THR A 367 5.26 2.24 -4.86
C THR A 367 6.76 2.01 -4.98
N GLY A 368 7.24 0.76 -4.83
CA GLY A 368 8.56 0.30 -5.30
C GLY A 368 9.81 1.14 -4.95
N LEU A 369 9.68 2.15 -4.08
CA LEU A 369 10.78 3.04 -3.71
C LEU A 369 11.84 2.29 -2.89
N ASN A 370 13.11 2.66 -3.07
CA ASN A 370 14.20 2.22 -2.23
C ASN A 370 14.63 3.39 -1.34
N LEU A 371 14.47 3.26 -0.02
CA LEU A 371 14.73 4.33 0.96
C LEU A 371 15.57 3.82 2.13
N THR A 372 16.57 2.99 1.83
CA THR A 372 17.43 2.32 2.82
C THR A 372 18.31 3.27 3.66
N ARG A 373 18.40 4.55 3.31
CA ARG A 373 19.04 5.53 4.19
C ARG A 373 18.17 5.94 5.39
N GLY A 374 16.87 5.63 5.35
CA GLY A 374 15.98 5.85 6.48
C GLY A 374 16.13 4.74 7.53
N THR A 375 16.60 5.08 8.72
CA THR A 375 16.76 4.17 9.85
C THR A 375 15.61 4.30 10.85
N THR A 376 14.88 5.42 10.78
CA THR A 376 13.71 5.66 11.63
C THR A 376 12.47 5.87 10.77
N VAL A 377 11.41 5.11 11.08
CA VAL A 377 10.13 5.13 10.36
C VAL A 377 9.00 5.51 11.32
N PHE A 378 8.26 6.54 10.98
CA PHE A 378 7.09 6.97 11.72
C PHE A 378 5.81 6.70 10.91
N HIS A 379 4.89 5.89 11.45
CA HIS A 379 3.50 5.82 11.00
C HIS A 379 2.68 6.80 11.85
N TYR A 380 2.48 8.01 11.33
CA TYR A 380 1.84 9.11 12.07
C TYR A 380 0.35 8.90 12.29
N ASP A 381 -0.29 8.18 11.38
CA ASP A 381 -1.68 7.72 11.51
C ASP A 381 -1.81 6.25 11.11
N ARG A 382 -2.72 5.51 11.75
CA ARG A 382 -2.93 4.09 11.53
C ARG A 382 -3.70 3.82 10.24
N TRP A 383 -3.30 2.81 9.49
CA TRP A 383 -4.03 2.34 8.32
C TRP A 383 -4.90 1.13 8.68
N TRP A 384 -6.03 0.98 8.00
CA TRP A 384 -6.95 -0.15 8.19
C TRP A 384 -6.39 -1.51 7.80
N ASN A 385 -5.38 -1.52 6.95
CA ASN A 385 -4.71 -2.72 6.47
C ASN A 385 -3.26 -2.69 6.96
N PRO A 386 -2.87 -3.56 7.91
CA PRO A 386 -1.51 -3.61 8.43
C PRO A 386 -0.47 -3.94 7.36
N ALA A 387 -0.88 -4.63 6.29
CA ALA A 387 -0.01 -4.94 5.18
C ALA A 387 0.45 -3.70 4.41
N VAL A 388 -0.36 -2.64 4.34
CA VAL A 388 0.02 -1.36 3.74
C VAL A 388 1.07 -0.64 4.59
N GLU A 389 0.94 -0.68 5.92
CA GLU A 389 1.96 -0.14 6.83
C GLU A 389 3.27 -0.94 6.73
N ALA A 390 3.17 -2.28 6.72
CA ALA A 390 4.33 -3.15 6.54
C ALA A 390 5.02 -2.89 5.19
N GLN A 391 4.26 -2.76 4.10
CA GLN A 391 4.79 -2.43 2.78
C GLN A 391 5.48 -1.05 2.76
N ALA A 392 4.97 -0.07 3.50
CA ALA A 392 5.59 1.24 3.63
C ALA A 392 6.91 1.15 4.43
N THR A 393 6.93 0.44 5.56
CA THR A 393 8.14 0.15 6.33
C THR A 393 9.19 -0.59 5.49
N ASP A 394 8.77 -1.48 4.62
CA ASP A 394 9.63 -2.24 3.71
C ASP A 394 10.38 -1.38 2.68
N ARG A 395 10.13 -0.08 2.61
CA ARG A 395 10.93 0.86 1.81
C ARG A 395 12.28 1.18 2.47
N ALA A 396 12.30 1.18 3.81
CA ALA A 396 13.51 1.32 4.62
C ALA A 396 14.13 -0.06 4.95
N TYR A 397 13.29 -0.99 5.41
CA TYR A 397 13.71 -2.34 5.84
C TYR A 397 13.71 -3.32 4.66
N ARG A 398 14.80 -3.30 3.89
CA ARG A 398 14.96 -4.18 2.72
C ARG A 398 16.44 -4.49 2.46
N ILE A 399 16.72 -5.45 1.60
CA ILE A 399 18.08 -5.82 1.18
C ILE A 399 18.87 -4.55 0.79
N GLY A 400 20.04 -4.38 1.40
CA GLY A 400 20.89 -3.20 1.31
C GLY A 400 20.72 -2.21 2.47
N GLN A 401 19.88 -2.50 3.46
CA GLN A 401 19.88 -1.82 4.76
C GLN A 401 21.00 -2.42 5.63
N THR A 402 21.81 -1.57 6.22
CA THR A 402 22.96 -1.96 7.07
C THR A 402 22.79 -1.57 8.54
N GLU A 403 21.84 -0.70 8.81
CA GLU A 403 21.56 -0.17 10.16
C GLU A 403 20.22 -0.67 10.70
N PRO A 404 20.07 -0.86 12.02
CA PRO A 404 18.78 -1.21 12.63
C PRO A 404 17.70 -0.21 12.24
N VAL A 405 16.49 -0.70 12.01
CA VAL A 405 15.34 0.13 11.64
C VAL A 405 14.36 0.20 12.79
N ASN A 406 14.16 1.41 13.33
CA ASN A 406 13.20 1.68 14.39
C ASN A 406 11.88 2.17 13.77
N VAL A 407 10.78 1.49 14.07
CA VAL A 407 9.46 1.79 13.52
C VAL A 407 8.53 2.23 14.65
N TYR A 408 8.11 3.48 14.61
CA TYR A 408 7.18 4.05 15.58
C TYR A 408 5.77 4.14 14.99
N LYS A 409 4.79 3.52 15.66
CA LYS A 409 3.38 3.55 15.27
C LYS A 409 2.59 4.37 16.28
N PHE A 410 2.09 5.52 15.86
CA PHE A 410 1.29 6.38 16.70
C PHE A 410 -0.15 5.86 16.81
N VAL A 411 -0.64 5.72 18.04
CA VAL A 411 -2.00 5.28 18.36
C VAL A 411 -2.60 6.26 19.36
N THR A 412 -3.69 6.91 18.98
CA THR A 412 -4.41 7.80 19.89
C THR A 412 -5.34 6.96 20.76
N VAL A 413 -5.11 6.97 22.09
CA VAL A 413 -5.89 6.18 23.06
C VAL A 413 -7.32 6.69 23.18
N GLU A 414 -8.22 5.80 23.60
CA GLU A 414 -9.67 6.05 23.76
C GLU A 414 -10.37 6.51 22.48
N THR A 415 -9.75 6.32 21.31
CA THR A 415 -10.29 6.76 20.04
C THR A 415 -10.45 5.58 19.06
N ILE A 416 -11.01 5.93 17.88
CA ILE A 416 -11.10 5.00 16.75
C ILE A 416 -9.74 4.38 16.37
N GLU A 417 -8.61 5.09 16.57
CA GLU A 417 -7.29 4.55 16.22
C GLU A 417 -6.89 3.37 17.12
N GLU A 418 -7.14 3.45 18.42
CA GLU A 418 -6.88 2.35 19.34
C GLU A 418 -7.80 1.15 19.08
N LYS A 419 -9.08 1.41 18.82
CA LYS A 419 -10.04 0.36 18.47
C LYS A 419 -9.68 -0.35 17.16
N ILE A 420 -9.17 0.40 16.19
CA ILE A 420 -8.62 -0.17 14.96
C ILE A 420 -7.38 -1.01 15.28
N ASP A 421 -6.48 -0.50 16.10
CA ASP A 421 -5.25 -1.20 16.47
C ASP A 421 -5.55 -2.56 17.11
N ASN A 422 -6.46 -2.59 18.08
CA ASN A 422 -6.91 -3.81 18.75
C ASN A 422 -7.53 -4.81 17.75
N LEU A 423 -8.41 -4.34 16.87
CA LEU A 423 -9.02 -5.17 15.83
C LEU A 423 -7.99 -5.72 14.82
N LEU A 424 -6.94 -4.98 14.55
CA LEU A 424 -5.86 -5.43 13.67
C LEU A 424 -4.99 -6.50 14.36
N GLU A 425 -4.81 -6.43 15.68
CA GLU A 425 -4.10 -7.46 16.43
C GLU A 425 -4.88 -8.76 16.53
N GLU A 426 -6.17 -8.69 16.92
CA GLU A 426 -7.05 -9.86 16.91
C GLU A 426 -7.08 -10.55 15.53
N LYS A 427 -7.11 -9.74 14.45
CA LYS A 427 -7.07 -10.27 13.09
C LYS A 427 -5.70 -10.81 12.69
N LYS A 428 -4.59 -10.28 13.22
CA LYS A 428 -3.25 -10.80 12.94
C LYS A 428 -3.08 -12.20 13.52
N GLU A 429 -3.57 -12.46 14.71
CA GLU A 429 -3.61 -13.81 15.29
C GLU A 429 -4.46 -14.79 14.47
N LEU A 430 -5.59 -14.31 13.93
CA LEU A 430 -6.43 -15.07 13.00
C LEU A 430 -5.81 -15.19 11.60
N ALA A 431 -5.03 -14.21 11.18
CA ALA A 431 -4.42 -14.13 9.85
C ALA A 431 -3.19 -15.03 9.70
N ASP A 432 -2.45 -15.25 10.77
CA ASP A 432 -1.41 -16.29 10.78
C ASP A 432 -2.02 -17.70 10.69
N GLN A 433 -3.32 -17.83 10.99
CA GLN A 433 -4.09 -19.05 10.78
C GLN A 433 -4.84 -19.07 9.43
N ILE A 434 -5.28 -17.93 8.92
CA ILE A 434 -6.08 -17.83 7.68
C ILE A 434 -5.93 -16.42 7.10
N ILE A 435 -5.57 -16.31 5.88
CA ILE A 435 -5.58 -15.18 4.97
C ILE A 435 -6.37 -13.94 5.46
N PRO A 436 -5.74 -12.78 5.72
CA PRO A 436 -6.39 -11.61 6.30
C PRO A 436 -7.36 -10.94 5.33
N GLY A 437 -8.52 -10.60 5.80
CA GLY A 437 -9.47 -9.77 5.08
C GLY A 437 -10.00 -8.62 5.94
N GLY A 438 -10.02 -7.41 5.43
CA GLY A 438 -10.73 -6.29 6.03
C GLY A 438 -10.21 -4.92 5.59
N GLY A 439 -10.79 -4.32 4.56
CA GLY A 439 -10.77 -2.87 4.31
C GLY A 439 -11.92 -2.18 5.04
N GLU A 440 -12.05 -0.86 4.88
CA GLU A 440 -13.05 0.01 5.54
C GLU A 440 -14.52 -0.44 5.37
N SER A 441 -14.81 -1.33 4.40
CA SER A 441 -16.16 -1.73 4.04
C SER A 441 -16.93 -2.51 5.13
N TRP A 442 -16.24 -3.19 6.06
CA TRP A 442 -16.89 -3.95 7.13
C TRP A 442 -17.60 -3.06 8.16
N ILE A 443 -17.12 -1.82 8.31
CA ILE A 443 -17.67 -0.85 9.27
C ILE A 443 -19.07 -0.41 8.82
N SER A 444 -19.30 -0.30 7.51
CA SER A 444 -20.62 0.04 6.99
C SER A 444 -21.68 -1.05 7.23
N ASP A 445 -21.24 -2.27 7.55
CA ASP A 445 -22.12 -3.42 7.81
C ASP A 445 -22.39 -3.64 9.32
N LEU A 446 -21.80 -2.79 10.20
CA LEU A 446 -22.02 -2.85 11.65
C LEU A 446 -23.41 -2.34 12.04
N SER A 447 -24.00 -2.95 13.08
CA SER A 447 -25.22 -2.42 13.70
C SER A 447 -24.98 -1.05 14.34
N GLN A 448 -26.05 -0.25 14.50
CA GLN A 448 -25.97 1.06 15.15
C GLN A 448 -25.33 1.01 16.55
N GLN A 449 -25.60 -0.04 17.32
CA GLN A 449 -25.02 -0.22 18.64
C GLN A 449 -23.51 -0.45 18.57
N LYS A 450 -23.04 -1.32 17.69
CA LYS A 450 -21.61 -1.54 17.45
C LYS A 450 -20.89 -0.30 16.90
N LEU A 451 -21.57 0.51 16.10
CA LEU A 451 -21.02 1.79 15.65
C LEU A 451 -20.88 2.79 16.79
N LYS A 452 -21.85 2.86 17.72
CA LYS A 452 -21.73 3.69 18.94
C LYS A 452 -20.54 3.27 19.79
N GLU A 453 -20.37 1.98 20.04
CA GLU A 453 -19.23 1.42 20.78
C GLU A 453 -17.89 1.71 20.07
N LEU A 454 -17.86 1.63 18.73
CA LEU A 454 -16.66 1.89 17.95
C LEU A 454 -16.24 3.36 17.98
N PHE A 455 -17.19 4.30 18.05
CA PHE A 455 -16.91 5.75 17.98
C PHE A 455 -16.89 6.44 19.33
N ALA A 456 -17.34 5.80 20.40
CA ALA A 456 -17.28 6.37 21.74
C ALA A 456 -15.82 6.67 22.14
N LEU A 457 -15.62 7.79 22.88
CA LEU A 457 -14.39 8.06 23.61
C LEU A 457 -14.31 7.16 24.83
#